data_ef3418d17edd6986928e79528d4a1ab2
#
_entry.id   ef3418d17edd6986928e79528d4a1ab2
#
_cell.length_a   1.000
_cell.length_b   1.000
_cell.length_c   1.000
_cell.angle_alpha   90.00
_cell.angle_beta   90.00
_cell.angle_gamma   90.00
#
_symmetry.space_group_name_H-M   'P 1'
#
loop_
_entity.id
_entity.type
_entity.pdbx_description
1 polymer ?
#
loop_
_entity_poly.entity_id
_entity_poly.type
_entity_poly.pdbx_seq_one_letter_code
_entity_poly.pdbx_strand_id
1 'polypeptide(L)'
;MDRRIERTRAAVVQATVELVASRGSQVGMTEIADAAGVSRKAVYENFGSRDQVLRSTTESLLHEVPLEPEAARAEGRSPWDAVLPPIARHVEQFRSFYRAVLSGPGCFMVRDAVVDHALAGLREVREQRGTAAGGDEGECDRFIVHGLVGVISDSLVQHLQADLQGLVRQLTSGLAASVSC
;
A
#
# COMPACT_ATOMS: atom_id res chain seq x y z
N MET A 1 15.39 -16.57 -9.54
CA MET A 1 14.52 -17.08 -8.45
C MET A 1 13.83 -18.35 -8.95
N ASP A 2 13.59 -19.36 -8.11
CA ASP A 2 13.00 -20.63 -8.53
C ASP A 2 11.52 -20.42 -8.91
N ARG A 3 11.14 -20.78 -10.14
CA ARG A 3 9.76 -20.68 -10.66
C ARG A 3 8.71 -21.34 -9.76
N ARG A 4 9.10 -22.36 -9.00
CA ARG A 4 8.21 -23.03 -8.06
C ARG A 4 7.91 -22.14 -6.86
N ILE A 5 8.92 -21.43 -6.34
CA ILE A 5 8.78 -20.51 -5.23
C ILE A 5 7.87 -19.34 -5.64
N GLU A 6 8.08 -18.78 -6.83
CA GLU A 6 7.26 -17.70 -7.38
C GLU A 6 5.79 -18.09 -7.51
N ARG A 7 5.51 -19.28 -8.05
CA ARG A 7 4.14 -19.80 -8.16
C ARG A 7 3.49 -19.98 -6.79
N THR A 8 4.23 -20.54 -5.83
CA THR A 8 3.74 -20.72 -4.46
C THR A 8 3.42 -19.35 -3.82
N ARG A 9 4.31 -18.37 -3.96
CA ARG A 9 4.08 -17.04 -3.43
C ARG A 9 2.86 -16.36 -4.07
N ALA A 10 2.74 -16.43 -5.38
CA ALA A 10 1.58 -15.86 -6.11
C ALA A 10 0.25 -16.52 -5.67
N ALA A 11 0.22 -17.86 -5.54
CA ALA A 11 -0.97 -18.57 -5.07
C ALA A 11 -1.37 -18.19 -3.64
N VAL A 12 -0.39 -18.02 -2.74
CA VAL A 12 -0.61 -17.60 -1.35
C VAL A 12 -1.12 -16.16 -1.31
N VAL A 13 -0.55 -15.24 -2.09
CA VAL A 13 -0.98 -13.85 -2.19
C VAL A 13 -2.45 -13.78 -2.64
N GLN A 14 -2.79 -14.45 -3.74
CA GLN A 14 -4.16 -14.47 -4.28
C GLN A 14 -5.16 -15.02 -3.25
N ALA A 15 -4.87 -16.19 -2.67
CA ALA A 15 -5.72 -16.80 -1.65
C ALA A 15 -5.89 -15.90 -0.41
N THR A 16 -4.83 -15.19 0.00
CA THR A 16 -4.87 -14.28 1.15
C THR A 16 -5.79 -13.10 0.88
N VAL A 17 -5.73 -12.49 -0.30
CA VAL A 17 -6.63 -11.37 -0.68
C VAL A 17 -8.09 -11.80 -0.57
N GLU A 18 -8.45 -12.93 -1.17
CA GLU A 18 -9.83 -13.44 -1.20
C GLU A 18 -10.35 -13.82 0.19
N LEU A 19 -9.53 -14.55 0.96
CA LEU A 19 -9.89 -14.97 2.31
C LEU A 19 -10.08 -13.78 3.25
N VAL A 20 -9.13 -12.85 3.26
CA VAL A 20 -9.17 -11.68 4.14
C VAL A 20 -10.33 -10.77 3.74
N ALA A 21 -10.57 -10.55 2.46
CA ALA A 21 -11.70 -9.75 1.99
C ALA A 21 -13.06 -10.34 2.41
N SER A 22 -13.17 -11.68 2.45
CA SER A 22 -14.43 -12.37 2.77
C SER A 22 -14.62 -12.71 4.24
N ARG A 23 -13.54 -13.01 4.99
CA ARG A 23 -13.60 -13.52 6.37
C ARG A 23 -12.95 -12.58 7.41
N GLY A 24 -12.33 -11.51 6.96
CA GLY A 24 -11.59 -10.61 7.83
C GLY A 24 -10.14 -11.05 8.06
N SER A 25 -9.41 -10.23 8.82
CA SER A 25 -7.97 -10.42 9.03
C SER A 25 -7.59 -11.52 10.04
N GLN A 26 -8.54 -12.21 10.66
CA GLN A 26 -8.27 -13.29 11.62
C GLN A 26 -7.93 -14.65 10.95
N VAL A 27 -7.84 -14.67 9.62
CA VAL A 27 -7.48 -15.86 8.85
C VAL A 27 -6.13 -16.42 9.28
N GLY A 28 -6.07 -17.73 9.53
CA GLY A 28 -4.87 -18.43 9.99
C GLY A 28 -4.01 -18.97 8.85
N MET A 29 -2.74 -19.32 9.16
CA MET A 29 -1.79 -19.88 8.17
C MET A 29 -2.29 -21.18 7.53
N THR A 30 -3.07 -22.00 8.24
CA THR A 30 -3.64 -23.24 7.70
C THR A 30 -4.70 -22.95 6.67
N GLU A 31 -5.63 -22.03 6.95
CA GLU A 31 -6.68 -21.63 6.01
C GLU A 31 -6.09 -21.02 4.73
N ILE A 32 -5.04 -20.20 4.88
CA ILE A 32 -4.31 -19.62 3.74
C ILE A 32 -3.66 -20.74 2.89
N ALA A 33 -3.01 -21.71 3.53
CA ALA A 33 -2.38 -22.83 2.84
C ALA A 33 -3.39 -23.69 2.07
N ASP A 34 -4.52 -24.02 2.71
CA ASP A 34 -5.61 -24.79 2.13
C ASP A 34 -6.22 -24.09 0.92
N ALA A 35 -6.51 -22.78 1.05
CA ALA A 35 -7.06 -21.97 -0.03
C ALA A 35 -6.08 -21.78 -1.20
N ALA A 36 -4.78 -21.67 -0.91
CA ALA A 36 -3.73 -21.55 -1.91
C ALA A 36 -3.38 -22.92 -2.59
N GLY A 37 -3.91 -24.02 -2.10
CA GLY A 37 -3.57 -25.36 -2.60
C GLY A 37 -2.10 -25.74 -2.36
N VAL A 38 -1.48 -25.24 -1.29
CA VAL A 38 -0.08 -25.52 -0.95
C VAL A 38 0.05 -26.10 0.45
N SER A 39 1.19 -26.74 0.75
CA SER A 39 1.41 -27.26 2.10
C SER A 39 1.62 -26.10 3.10
N ARG A 40 1.14 -26.27 4.33
CA ARG A 40 1.41 -25.36 5.44
C ARG A 40 2.91 -25.08 5.63
N LYS A 41 3.74 -26.14 5.47
CA LYS A 41 5.20 -26.02 5.51
C LYS A 41 5.71 -25.03 4.46
N ALA A 42 5.20 -25.11 3.22
CA ALA A 42 5.59 -24.21 2.15
C ALA A 42 5.22 -22.75 2.44
N VAL A 43 4.06 -22.49 3.09
CA VAL A 43 3.70 -21.14 3.50
C VAL A 43 4.68 -20.60 4.56
N TYR A 44 4.99 -21.41 5.58
CA TYR A 44 5.97 -21.02 6.61
C TYR A 44 7.38 -20.79 6.04
N GLU A 45 7.84 -21.63 5.14
CA GLU A 45 9.15 -21.48 4.50
C GLU A 45 9.25 -20.22 3.63
N ASN A 46 8.15 -19.80 3.00
CA ASN A 46 8.14 -18.65 2.10
C ASN A 46 7.87 -17.30 2.82
N PHE A 47 7.17 -17.31 3.95
CA PHE A 47 6.69 -16.10 4.60
C PHE A 47 7.02 -16.02 6.09
N GLY A 48 7.30 -17.13 6.76
CA GLY A 48 7.63 -17.18 8.18
C GLY A 48 6.44 -17.03 9.11
N SER A 49 5.63 -15.99 8.98
CA SER A 49 4.49 -15.72 9.86
C SER A 49 3.28 -15.21 9.08
N ARG A 50 2.11 -15.23 9.74
CA ARG A 50 0.87 -14.67 9.20
C ARG A 50 1.01 -13.17 8.88
N ASP A 51 1.62 -12.41 9.75
CA ASP A 51 1.78 -10.96 9.55
C ASP A 51 2.72 -10.67 8.37
N GLN A 52 3.73 -11.52 8.16
CA GLN A 52 4.57 -11.45 6.98
C GLN A 52 3.81 -11.86 5.70
N VAL A 53 2.85 -12.79 5.75
CA VAL A 53 1.96 -13.06 4.62
C VAL A 53 1.15 -11.81 4.28
N LEU A 54 0.53 -11.15 5.27
CA LEU A 54 -0.27 -9.94 5.05
C LEU A 54 0.60 -8.80 4.48
N ARG A 55 1.80 -8.60 5.03
CA ARG A 55 2.76 -7.60 4.52
C ARG A 55 3.15 -7.90 3.08
N SER A 56 3.61 -9.13 2.79
CA SER A 56 4.02 -9.51 1.43
C SER A 56 2.86 -9.48 0.43
N THR A 57 1.64 -9.78 0.87
CA THR A 57 0.43 -9.62 0.05
C THR A 57 0.22 -8.14 -0.30
N THR A 58 0.30 -7.26 0.69
CA THR A 58 0.19 -5.82 0.47
C THR A 58 1.28 -5.28 -0.47
N GLU A 59 2.53 -5.67 -0.24
CA GLU A 59 3.67 -5.29 -1.10
C GLU A 59 3.47 -5.76 -2.55
N SER A 60 2.99 -7.00 -2.75
CA SER A 60 2.71 -7.54 -4.08
C SER A 60 1.60 -6.76 -4.79
N LEU A 61 0.54 -6.41 -4.09
CA LEU A 61 -0.56 -5.63 -4.63
C LEU A 61 -0.11 -4.20 -4.99
N LEU A 62 0.66 -3.56 -4.13
CA LEU A 62 1.17 -2.21 -4.36
C LEU A 62 2.18 -2.16 -5.51
N HIS A 63 2.95 -3.22 -5.72
CA HIS A 63 3.91 -3.29 -6.83
C HIS A 63 3.25 -3.17 -8.21
N GLU A 64 1.98 -3.52 -8.32
CA GLU A 64 1.19 -3.39 -9.55
C GLU A 64 0.58 -1.99 -9.75
N VAL A 65 0.75 -1.08 -8.77
CA VAL A 65 0.21 0.29 -8.86
C VAL A 65 1.05 1.12 -9.83
N PRO A 66 0.48 1.55 -10.97
CA PRO A 66 1.22 2.40 -11.90
C PRO A 66 1.39 3.80 -11.30
N LEU A 67 2.61 4.26 -11.17
CA LEU A 67 2.90 5.65 -10.86
C LEU A 67 2.72 6.51 -12.13
N GLU A 68 2.39 7.79 -11.96
CA GLU A 68 2.08 8.71 -13.06
C GLU A 68 3.07 9.92 -13.11
N PRO A 69 4.41 9.69 -13.08
CA PRO A 69 5.39 10.77 -12.95
C PRO A 69 5.40 11.73 -14.13
N GLU A 70 5.29 11.21 -15.36
CA GLU A 70 5.33 12.01 -16.59
C GLU A 70 4.06 12.84 -16.76
N ALA A 71 2.88 12.26 -16.51
CA ALA A 71 1.61 12.96 -16.55
C ALA A 71 1.56 14.08 -15.51
N ALA A 72 1.97 13.80 -14.29
CA ALA A 72 2.02 14.79 -13.23
C ALA A 72 3.01 15.92 -13.53
N ARG A 73 4.17 15.60 -14.17
CA ARG A 73 5.15 16.60 -14.59
C ARG A 73 4.61 17.49 -15.73
N ALA A 74 4.00 16.89 -16.74
CA ALA A 74 3.48 17.61 -17.91
C ALA A 74 2.38 18.61 -17.52
N GLU A 75 1.59 18.27 -16.50
CA GLU A 75 0.50 19.09 -15.97
C GLU A 75 0.95 20.05 -14.85
N GLY A 76 2.24 20.10 -14.52
CA GLY A 76 2.78 20.96 -13.44
C GLY A 76 2.30 20.56 -12.05
N ARG A 77 1.81 19.34 -11.87
CA ARG A 77 1.36 18.82 -10.56
C ARG A 77 2.55 18.46 -9.66
N SER A 78 2.30 18.42 -8.36
CA SER A 78 3.32 18.07 -7.37
C SER A 78 3.79 16.59 -7.51
N PRO A 79 4.96 16.21 -6.95
CA PRO A 79 5.37 14.81 -6.88
C PRO A 79 4.34 13.91 -6.18
N TRP A 80 3.64 14.45 -5.17
CA TRP A 80 2.61 13.71 -4.42
C TRP A 80 1.40 13.34 -5.29
N ASP A 81 1.05 14.18 -6.27
CA ASP A 81 -0.04 13.89 -7.22
C ASP A 81 0.29 12.74 -8.18
N ALA A 82 1.58 12.45 -8.37
CA ALA A 82 2.02 11.31 -9.17
C ALA A 82 1.91 9.97 -8.41
N VAL A 83 1.94 9.99 -7.08
CA VAL A 83 2.07 8.79 -6.24
C VAL A 83 0.81 8.50 -5.45
N LEU A 84 0.26 9.50 -4.75
CA LEU A 84 -0.81 9.27 -3.79
C LEU A 84 -2.17 8.93 -4.41
N PRO A 85 -2.65 9.60 -5.49
CA PRO A 85 -3.92 9.24 -6.11
C PRO A 85 -3.95 7.82 -6.71
N PRO A 86 -2.89 7.31 -7.40
CA PRO A 86 -2.82 5.91 -7.80
C PRO A 86 -2.93 4.93 -6.63
N ILE A 87 -2.23 5.18 -5.52
CA ILE A 87 -2.32 4.37 -4.31
C ILE A 87 -3.74 4.42 -3.72
N ALA A 88 -4.36 5.59 -3.62
CA ALA A 88 -5.73 5.71 -3.12
C ALA A 88 -6.74 4.94 -3.98
N ARG A 89 -6.62 5.02 -5.30
CA ARG A 89 -7.44 4.25 -6.26
C ARG A 89 -7.26 2.76 -6.04
N HIS A 90 -6.04 2.32 -5.86
CA HIS A 90 -5.71 0.92 -5.57
C HIS A 90 -6.32 0.45 -4.23
N VAL A 91 -6.20 1.25 -3.17
CA VAL A 91 -6.82 0.93 -1.87
C VAL A 91 -8.34 0.84 -2.00
N GLU A 92 -8.97 1.68 -2.81
CA GLU A 92 -10.40 1.58 -3.09
C GLU A 92 -10.77 0.31 -3.86
N GLN A 93 -9.98 -0.09 -4.84
CA GLN A 93 -10.18 -1.34 -5.59
C GLN A 93 -10.15 -2.57 -4.68
N PHE A 94 -9.25 -2.59 -3.70
CA PHE A 94 -9.09 -3.67 -2.72
C PHE A 94 -9.64 -3.30 -1.34
N ARG A 95 -10.68 -2.46 -1.29
CA ARG A 95 -11.24 -1.87 -0.06
C ARG A 95 -11.53 -2.90 1.04
N SER A 96 -12.16 -4.03 0.69
CA SER A 96 -12.50 -5.07 1.66
C SER A 96 -11.27 -5.69 2.31
N PHE A 97 -10.24 -5.96 1.53
CA PHE A 97 -8.95 -6.45 2.03
C PHE A 97 -8.28 -5.43 2.97
N TYR A 98 -8.06 -4.21 2.49
CA TYR A 98 -7.38 -3.17 3.29
C TYR A 98 -8.14 -2.84 4.58
N ARG A 99 -9.47 -2.73 4.50
CA ARG A 99 -10.28 -2.50 5.68
C ARG A 99 -10.14 -3.61 6.71
N ALA A 100 -10.18 -4.87 6.29
CA ALA A 100 -10.04 -6.02 7.16
C ALA A 100 -8.68 -6.05 7.86
N VAL A 101 -7.58 -5.84 7.12
CA VAL A 101 -6.23 -5.86 7.70
C VAL A 101 -5.95 -4.66 8.60
N LEU A 102 -6.44 -3.47 8.24
CA LEU A 102 -6.24 -2.25 9.02
C LEU A 102 -7.10 -2.21 10.30
N SER A 103 -8.20 -2.99 10.35
CA SER A 103 -9.02 -3.14 11.55
C SER A 103 -8.53 -4.25 12.50
N GLY A 104 -7.52 -5.01 12.11
CA GLY A 104 -7.09 -6.20 12.83
C GLY A 104 -5.67 -6.15 13.39
N PRO A 105 -5.25 -7.23 14.06
CA PRO A 105 -3.86 -7.41 14.46
C PRO A 105 -2.93 -7.38 13.24
N GLY A 106 -1.78 -6.75 13.37
CA GLY A 106 -0.81 -6.61 12.26
C GLY A 106 -1.07 -5.42 11.34
N CYS A 107 -2.04 -4.54 11.66
CA CYS A 107 -2.33 -3.33 10.88
C CYS A 107 -1.09 -2.45 10.65
N PHE A 108 -0.16 -2.40 11.60
CA PHE A 108 1.09 -1.65 11.47
C PHE A 108 1.94 -2.16 10.30
N MET A 109 2.06 -3.48 10.13
CA MET A 109 2.84 -4.08 9.03
C MET A 109 2.31 -3.66 7.66
N VAL A 110 0.99 -3.53 7.54
CA VAL A 110 0.33 -3.13 6.30
C VAL A 110 0.44 -1.62 6.08
N ARG A 111 0.27 -0.81 7.14
CA ARG A 111 0.51 0.65 7.08
C ARG A 111 1.95 0.95 6.66
N ASP A 112 2.93 0.27 7.26
CA ASP A 112 4.34 0.43 6.93
C ASP A 112 4.61 0.08 5.45
N ALA A 113 4.04 -1.02 4.94
CA ALA A 113 4.19 -1.39 3.53
C ALA A 113 3.63 -0.32 2.58
N VAL A 114 2.50 0.30 2.91
CA VAL A 114 1.93 1.41 2.11
C VAL A 114 2.82 2.66 2.20
N VAL A 115 3.31 3.00 3.38
CA VAL A 115 4.24 4.13 3.60
C VAL A 115 5.54 3.91 2.82
N ASP A 116 6.16 2.73 2.97
CA ASP A 116 7.41 2.39 2.28
C ASP A 116 7.25 2.50 0.75
N HIS A 117 6.14 2.00 0.21
CA HIS A 117 5.83 2.09 -1.22
C HIS A 117 5.65 3.53 -1.68
N ALA A 118 4.89 4.34 -0.94
CA ALA A 118 4.66 5.75 -1.28
C ALA A 118 5.97 6.56 -1.23
N LEU A 119 6.80 6.36 -0.21
CA LEU A 119 8.10 7.04 -0.09
C LEU A 119 9.08 6.61 -1.18
N ALA A 120 9.08 5.33 -1.56
CA ALA A 120 9.90 4.85 -2.69
C ALA A 120 9.45 5.50 -4.01
N GLY A 121 8.14 5.56 -4.25
CA GLY A 121 7.58 6.23 -5.43
C GLY A 121 7.89 7.72 -5.48
N LEU A 122 7.79 8.44 -4.35
CA LEU A 122 8.14 9.86 -4.28
C LEU A 122 9.62 10.07 -4.61
N ARG A 123 10.50 9.22 -4.08
CA ARG A 123 11.93 9.29 -4.40
C ARG A 123 12.18 9.11 -5.89
N GLU A 124 11.58 8.09 -6.49
CA GLU A 124 11.71 7.84 -7.93
C GLU A 124 11.21 9.03 -8.77
N VAL A 125 10.03 9.58 -8.45
CA VAL A 125 9.47 10.75 -9.14
C VAL A 125 10.38 11.98 -9.02
N ARG A 126 10.97 12.23 -7.84
CA ARG A 126 11.89 13.34 -7.62
C ARG A 126 13.22 13.15 -8.37
N GLU A 127 13.76 11.95 -8.38
CA GLU A 127 14.96 11.62 -9.16
C GLU A 127 14.76 11.87 -10.64
N GLN A 128 13.63 11.45 -11.21
CA GLN A 128 13.27 11.70 -12.61
C GLN A 128 13.08 13.20 -12.92
N ARG A 129 12.71 14.01 -11.93
CA ARG A 129 12.60 15.48 -12.07
C ARG A 129 13.91 16.22 -11.86
N GLY A 130 14.97 15.55 -11.45
CA GLY A 130 16.23 16.16 -11.04
C GLY A 130 16.15 16.98 -9.75
N THR A 131 15.11 16.72 -8.94
CA THR A 131 14.86 17.36 -7.65
C THR A 131 15.01 16.31 -6.54
N ALA A 132 16.20 15.67 -6.46
CA ALA A 132 16.46 14.71 -5.38
C ALA A 132 16.25 15.39 -4.03
N ALA A 133 15.48 14.77 -3.16
CA ALA A 133 15.18 15.31 -1.83
C ALA A 133 16.47 15.50 -1.03
N GLY A 134 16.78 16.74 -0.67
CA GLY A 134 17.75 17.04 0.38
C GLY A 134 17.24 16.57 1.74
N GLY A 135 18.07 16.56 2.78
CA GLY A 135 17.73 16.01 4.09
C GLY A 135 16.35 16.43 4.63
N ASP A 136 16.04 17.72 4.63
CA ASP A 136 14.78 18.28 5.16
C ASP A 136 13.54 17.90 4.33
N GLU A 137 13.68 17.82 3.00
CA GLU A 137 12.56 17.42 2.12
C GLU A 137 12.17 15.96 2.32
N GLY A 138 13.14 15.08 2.55
CA GLY A 138 12.87 13.67 2.84
C GLY A 138 12.15 13.46 4.17
N GLU A 139 12.43 14.29 5.17
CA GLU A 139 11.74 14.30 6.46
C GLU A 139 10.30 14.82 6.31
N CYS A 140 10.11 15.87 5.51
CA CYS A 140 8.79 16.42 5.19
C CYS A 140 7.92 15.40 4.43
N ASP A 141 8.46 14.73 3.40
CA ASP A 141 7.77 13.66 2.69
C ASP A 141 7.35 12.53 3.63
N ARG A 142 8.24 12.13 4.53
CA ARG A 142 7.95 11.09 5.54
C ARG A 142 6.80 11.51 6.45
N PHE A 143 6.85 12.72 7.01
CA PHE A 143 5.80 13.24 7.87
C PHE A 143 4.44 13.27 7.16
N ILE A 144 4.42 13.79 5.92
CA ILE A 144 3.20 13.90 5.11
C ILE A 144 2.64 12.52 4.79
N VAL A 145 3.47 11.59 4.32
CA VAL A 145 3.02 10.25 3.94
C VAL A 145 2.46 9.49 5.15
N HIS A 146 3.15 9.53 6.29
CA HIS A 146 2.62 8.90 7.52
C HIS A 146 1.28 9.52 7.97
N GLY A 147 1.15 10.84 7.91
CA GLY A 147 -0.09 11.54 8.22
C GLY A 147 -1.22 11.14 7.28
N LEU A 148 -0.98 11.14 5.97
CA LEU A 148 -1.97 10.76 4.96
C LEU A 148 -2.39 9.30 5.07
N VAL A 149 -1.45 8.37 5.22
CA VAL A 149 -1.74 6.94 5.40
C VAL A 149 -2.53 6.73 6.69
N GLY A 150 -2.23 7.48 7.76
CA GLY A 150 -3.00 7.48 9.00
C GLY A 150 -4.46 7.89 8.76
N VAL A 151 -4.67 9.06 8.19
CA VAL A 151 -6.02 9.61 7.92
C VAL A 151 -6.83 8.72 6.97
N ILE A 152 -6.19 8.20 5.91
CA ILE A 152 -6.83 7.28 4.96
C ILE A 152 -7.22 5.98 5.65
N SER A 153 -6.33 5.41 6.48
CA SER A 153 -6.60 4.19 7.22
C SER A 153 -7.77 4.35 8.18
N ASP A 154 -7.81 5.45 8.92
CA ASP A 154 -8.89 5.73 9.86
C ASP A 154 -10.22 5.97 9.13
N SER A 155 -10.20 6.70 8.02
CA SER A 155 -11.37 6.90 7.17
C SER A 155 -11.90 5.59 6.60
N LEU A 156 -11.01 4.71 6.13
CA LEU A 156 -11.37 3.40 5.59
C LEU A 156 -12.00 2.46 6.64
N VAL A 157 -11.49 2.50 7.87
CA VAL A 157 -11.98 1.67 8.97
C VAL A 157 -13.31 2.19 9.51
N GLN A 158 -13.44 3.51 9.70
CA GLN A 158 -14.60 4.13 10.34
C GLN A 158 -15.77 4.36 9.37
N HIS A 159 -15.50 4.60 8.10
CA HIS A 159 -16.51 4.96 7.10
C HIS A 159 -16.55 3.98 5.93
N LEU A 160 -17.65 3.21 5.82
CA LEU A 160 -17.84 2.18 4.80
C LEU A 160 -17.75 2.70 3.36
N GLN A 161 -18.12 3.94 3.12
CA GLN A 161 -18.25 4.56 1.79
C GLN A 161 -17.40 5.83 1.65
N ALA A 162 -16.29 5.93 2.39
CA ALA A 162 -15.39 7.08 2.24
C ALA A 162 -14.85 7.18 0.81
N ASP A 163 -14.91 8.36 0.22
CA ASP A 163 -14.23 8.71 -1.03
C ASP A 163 -12.75 8.97 -0.74
N LEU A 164 -11.92 7.93 -0.82
CA LEU A 164 -10.49 8.05 -0.52
C LEU A 164 -9.77 8.89 -1.57
N GLN A 165 -10.19 8.84 -2.83
CA GLN A 165 -9.58 9.65 -3.88
C GLN A 165 -9.91 11.13 -3.69
N GLY A 166 -11.16 11.46 -3.34
CA GLY A 166 -11.55 12.82 -2.99
C GLY A 166 -10.78 13.33 -1.77
N LEU A 167 -10.65 12.51 -0.74
CA LEU A 167 -9.89 12.83 0.46
C LEU A 167 -8.41 13.11 0.14
N VAL A 168 -7.76 12.26 -0.64
CA VAL A 168 -6.35 12.46 -1.05
C VAL A 168 -6.20 13.74 -1.86
N ARG A 169 -7.06 13.97 -2.86
CA ARG A 169 -7.01 15.21 -3.64
C ARG A 169 -7.14 16.46 -2.79
N GLN A 170 -8.06 16.46 -1.82
CA GLN A 170 -8.25 17.57 -0.90
C GLN A 170 -7.00 17.84 -0.05
N LEU A 171 -6.41 16.77 0.50
CA LEU A 171 -5.23 16.88 1.36
C LEU A 171 -3.99 17.31 0.58
N THR A 172 -3.74 16.73 -0.60
CA THR A 172 -2.59 17.10 -1.44
C THR A 172 -2.68 18.54 -1.97
N SER A 173 -3.88 18.99 -2.34
CA SER A 173 -4.10 20.38 -2.77
C SER A 173 -3.82 21.39 -1.63
N GLY A 174 -4.24 21.06 -0.41
CA GLY A 174 -3.95 21.89 0.78
C GLY A 174 -2.45 21.93 1.11
N LEU A 175 -1.75 20.81 0.97
CA LEU A 175 -0.30 20.72 1.18
C LEU A 175 0.49 21.52 0.14
N ALA A 176 0.13 21.44 -1.13
CA ALA A 176 0.78 22.19 -2.20
C ALA A 176 0.70 23.71 -1.97
N ALA A 177 -0.40 24.19 -1.37
CA ALA A 177 -0.57 25.60 -1.00
C ALA A 177 0.25 26.00 0.25
N SER A 178 0.56 25.05 1.13
CA SER A 178 1.20 25.32 2.44
C SER A 178 2.72 25.11 2.44
N VAL A 179 3.26 24.33 1.50
CA VAL A 179 4.68 23.93 1.42
C VAL A 179 5.41 24.69 0.31
N SER A 180 4.86 25.77 -0.20
CA SER A 180 5.61 26.76 -1.00
C SER A 180 6.49 27.58 -0.04
N CYS A 181 7.49 26.91 0.55
CA CYS A 181 8.60 27.53 1.25
C CYS A 181 9.81 27.62 0.33
#